data_1526fb896c75b725c49436e77007e67e
#
_entry.id   1526fb896c75b725c49436e77007e67e
#
_cell.length_a   1.000
_cell.length_b   1.000
_cell.length_c   1.000
_cell.angle_alpha   90.00
_cell.angle_beta   90.00
_cell.angle_gamma   90.00
#
_symmetry.space_group_name_H-M   'P 1'
#
loop_
_entity.id
_entity.type
_entity.pdbx_description
1 polymer ?
#
loop_
_entity_poly.entity_id
_entity_poly.type
_entity_poly.pdbx_seq_one_letter_code
_entity_poly.pdbx_strand_id
1 'polypeptide(L)'
;MYKRQDYTCIPFWEETDCEYYVIPHEDLIEEFVKRGIPREKLLPWGIPVRQSFMKQWNKKEARKICHIPQNNKSYLVMGGSMGFGKIQIFVLELARRMEADENMVVICGNNKKLEKLLKRELVHRKIVKVLGYTDQVAAYMAACDVIFTKPGGLSSTEAAMMRIPMVHTNPIPGCETKNVEFFQKHGMSIGKRSFVGQVRTGEKLLEREKL
;
A
#
# COMPACT_ATOMS: atom_id res chain seq x y z
N MET A 1 23.16 6.95 2.43
CA MET A 1 22.04 7.36 3.28
C MET A 1 20.97 6.26 3.25
N TYR A 2 20.85 5.45 4.32
CA TYR A 2 19.84 4.41 4.42
C TYR A 2 18.50 5.06 4.72
N LYS A 3 17.66 5.22 3.72
CA LYS A 3 16.28 5.69 3.89
C LYS A 3 15.42 4.52 4.37
N ARG A 4 15.33 4.30 5.67
CA ARG A 4 14.29 3.45 6.24
C ARG A 4 13.07 4.32 6.48
N GLN A 5 11.96 3.96 5.86
CA GLN A 5 10.74 4.77 5.80
C GLN A 5 9.61 4.01 6.50
N ASP A 6 9.76 3.81 7.81
CA ASP A 6 8.78 3.11 8.64
C ASP A 6 8.29 4.03 9.76
N TYR A 7 7.06 3.84 10.22
CA TYR A 7 6.43 4.60 11.29
C TYR A 7 6.81 4.06 12.66
N THR A 8 8.11 3.98 12.88
CA THR A 8 8.75 3.59 14.16
C THR A 8 10.22 4.00 14.13
N CYS A 9 10.81 4.17 15.31
CA CYS A 9 12.25 4.33 15.45
C CYS A 9 12.92 2.96 15.30
N ILE A 10 13.54 2.73 14.14
CA ILE A 10 14.27 1.49 13.86
C ILE A 10 15.61 1.52 14.60
N PRO A 11 16.12 0.38 15.11
CA PRO A 11 17.45 0.29 15.71
C PRO A 11 18.52 0.89 14.79
N PHE A 12 19.55 1.46 15.38
CA PHE A 12 20.70 2.17 14.75
C PHE A 12 20.45 3.63 14.36
N TRP A 13 19.26 4.20 14.53
CA TRP A 13 19.10 5.64 14.37
C TRP A 13 19.81 6.41 15.49
N GLU A 14 19.69 5.88 16.72
CA GLU A 14 20.36 6.38 17.92
C GLU A 14 21.90 6.29 17.86
N GLU A 15 22.45 5.44 17.00
CA GLU A 15 23.91 5.28 16.81
C GLU A 15 24.49 6.32 15.84
N THR A 16 23.64 7.13 15.20
CA THR A 16 24.07 8.18 14.27
C THR A 16 24.09 9.53 14.97
N ASP A 17 25.14 10.32 14.76
CA ASP A 17 25.18 11.73 15.21
C ASP A 17 24.84 12.65 14.03
N CYS A 18 23.52 12.80 13.79
CA CYS A 18 23.01 13.71 12.79
C CYS A 18 22.69 15.07 13.40
N GLU A 19 22.84 16.14 12.62
CA GLU A 19 22.39 17.47 13.01
C GLU A 19 20.88 17.50 13.22
N TYR A 20 20.12 16.86 12.30
CA TYR A 20 18.66 16.70 12.39
C TYR A 20 18.23 15.33 11.89
N TYR A 21 17.08 14.86 12.41
CA TYR A 21 16.41 13.61 12.02
C TYR A 21 15.03 13.92 11.48
N VAL A 22 14.82 13.72 10.19
CA VAL A 22 13.49 13.81 9.60
C VAL A 22 12.71 12.52 9.90
N ILE A 23 11.64 12.66 10.69
CA ILE A 23 10.82 11.55 11.14
C ILE A 23 9.44 11.55 10.45
N PRO A 24 8.77 10.38 10.36
CA PRO A 24 7.52 10.23 9.61
C PRO A 24 6.33 11.02 10.16
N HIS A 25 6.23 11.23 11.47
CA HIS A 25 5.09 11.88 12.10
C HIS A 25 5.42 12.35 13.52
N GLU A 26 4.72 13.38 14.00
CA GLU A 26 4.89 13.93 15.35
C GLU A 26 4.57 12.92 16.46
N ASP A 27 3.62 12.01 16.25
CA ASP A 27 3.27 10.93 17.19
C ASP A 27 4.48 10.05 17.56
N LEU A 28 5.53 10.06 16.75
CA LEU A 28 6.71 9.24 16.96
C LEU A 28 7.80 9.94 17.79
N ILE A 29 7.67 11.24 18.04
CA ILE A 29 8.68 12.02 18.78
C ILE A 29 9.07 11.34 20.08
N GLU A 30 8.08 10.93 20.89
CA GLU A 30 8.34 10.30 22.17
C GLU A 30 9.06 8.94 22.07
N GLU A 31 8.83 8.20 20.99
CA GLU A 31 9.54 6.94 20.73
C GLU A 31 11.03 7.20 20.41
N PHE A 32 11.31 8.24 19.62
CA PHE A 32 12.68 8.63 19.28
C PHE A 32 13.43 9.21 20.49
N VAL A 33 12.76 10.04 21.30
CA VAL A 33 13.34 10.60 22.53
C VAL A 33 13.69 9.49 23.55
N LYS A 34 12.81 8.49 23.72
CA LYS A 34 13.07 7.33 24.60
C LYS A 34 14.29 6.51 24.16
N ARG A 35 14.66 6.60 22.88
CA ARG A 35 15.86 5.97 22.35
C ARG A 35 17.12 6.85 22.40
N GLY A 36 17.01 8.02 23.06
CA GLY A 36 18.16 8.90 23.30
C GLY A 36 18.38 9.96 22.22
N ILE A 37 17.49 10.11 21.23
CA ILE A 37 17.61 11.18 20.23
C ILE A 37 17.02 12.47 20.81
N PRO A 38 17.79 13.59 20.87
CA PRO A 38 17.29 14.85 21.41
C PRO A 38 16.07 15.37 20.64
N ARG A 39 15.05 15.83 21.37
CA ARG A 39 13.76 16.31 20.79
C ARG A 39 13.96 17.42 19.77
N GLU A 40 14.88 18.34 20.06
CA GLU A 40 15.21 19.51 19.23
C GLU A 40 15.85 19.14 17.88
N LYS A 41 16.38 17.94 17.76
CA LYS A 41 16.91 17.38 16.52
C LYS A 41 15.85 16.68 15.65
N LEU A 42 14.61 16.48 16.16
CA LEU A 42 13.56 15.75 15.46
C LEU A 42 12.67 16.66 14.63
N LEU A 43 12.58 16.39 13.34
CA LEU A 43 11.78 17.13 12.37
C LEU A 43 10.65 16.22 11.82
N PRO A 44 9.40 16.36 12.28
CA PRO A 44 8.29 15.50 11.87
C PRO A 44 7.70 15.93 10.52
N TRP A 45 8.51 15.91 9.48
CA TRP A 45 8.15 16.39 8.13
C TRP A 45 7.52 15.32 7.24
N GLY A 46 7.39 14.11 7.74
CA GLY A 46 6.78 13.02 6.99
C GLY A 46 7.74 12.23 6.11
N ILE A 47 7.21 11.19 5.47
CA ILE A 47 7.93 10.40 4.48
C ILE A 47 7.79 11.07 3.12
N PRO A 48 8.89 11.45 2.44
CA PRO A 48 8.81 12.07 1.13
C PRO A 48 8.27 11.09 0.09
N VAL A 49 7.25 11.53 -0.65
CA VAL A 49 6.65 10.79 -1.77
C VAL A 49 6.99 11.44 -3.10
N ARG A 50 6.90 10.67 -4.18
CA ARG A 50 7.13 11.22 -5.53
C ARG A 50 6.03 12.22 -5.89
N GLN A 51 6.39 13.23 -6.69
CA GLN A 51 5.46 14.28 -7.14
C GLN A 51 4.19 13.74 -7.80
N SER A 52 4.25 12.58 -8.46
CA SER A 52 3.09 11.93 -9.08
C SER A 52 1.97 11.59 -8.09
N PHE A 53 2.30 11.36 -6.80
CA PHE A 53 1.30 11.12 -5.75
C PHE A 53 0.73 12.40 -5.14
N MET A 54 1.33 13.56 -5.42
CA MET A 54 0.86 14.87 -4.96
C MET A 54 -0.07 15.54 -5.98
N LYS A 55 -0.12 15.03 -7.20
CA LYS A 55 -1.01 15.52 -8.27
C LYS A 55 -2.46 15.20 -7.91
N GLN A 56 -3.36 16.16 -8.15
CA GLN A 56 -4.79 15.87 -8.14
C GLN A 56 -5.17 15.04 -9.37
N TRP A 57 -5.57 13.81 -9.12
CA TRP A 57 -5.99 12.89 -10.17
C TRP A 57 -7.51 12.92 -10.35
N ASN A 58 -7.96 13.00 -11.61
CA ASN A 58 -9.33 12.70 -11.94
C ASN A 58 -9.47 11.18 -12.14
N LYS A 59 -10.37 10.53 -11.40
CA LYS A 59 -10.56 9.06 -11.43
C LYS A 59 -10.91 8.55 -12.84
N LYS A 60 -11.77 9.27 -13.57
CA LYS A 60 -12.16 8.89 -14.94
C LYS A 60 -10.97 8.95 -15.91
N GLU A 61 -10.12 9.97 -15.79
CA GLU A 61 -8.90 10.09 -16.58
C GLU A 61 -7.88 9.02 -16.21
N ALA A 62 -7.67 8.78 -14.91
CA ALA A 62 -6.79 7.72 -14.45
C ALA A 62 -7.23 6.34 -14.96
N ARG A 63 -8.54 6.05 -14.94
CA ARG A 63 -9.10 4.81 -15.51
C ARG A 63 -8.86 4.69 -17.02
N LYS A 64 -8.97 5.78 -17.78
CA LYS A 64 -8.62 5.78 -19.22
C LYS A 64 -7.14 5.47 -19.43
N ILE A 65 -6.24 6.13 -18.70
CA ILE A 65 -4.78 5.91 -18.77
C ILE A 65 -4.42 4.46 -18.41
N CYS A 66 -5.06 3.92 -17.37
CA CYS A 66 -4.80 2.57 -16.89
C CYS A 66 -5.56 1.48 -17.66
N HIS A 67 -6.41 1.84 -18.63
CA HIS A 67 -7.31 0.92 -19.33
C HIS A 67 -8.17 0.09 -18.35
N ILE A 68 -8.80 0.76 -17.40
CA ILE A 68 -9.75 0.19 -16.42
C ILE A 68 -11.16 0.63 -16.84
N PRO A 69 -12.17 -0.26 -16.86
CA PRO A 69 -13.55 0.09 -17.17
C PRO A 69 -14.09 1.17 -16.22
N GLN A 70 -14.85 2.13 -16.79
CA GLN A 70 -15.28 3.32 -16.04
C GLN A 70 -16.27 3.02 -14.92
N ASN A 71 -17.12 2.02 -15.09
CA ASN A 71 -18.26 1.75 -14.21
C ASN A 71 -18.03 0.55 -13.28
N ASN A 72 -16.92 -0.18 -13.43
CA ASN A 72 -16.63 -1.34 -12.62
C ASN A 72 -15.95 -0.95 -11.31
N LYS A 73 -16.24 -1.68 -10.25
CA LYS A 73 -15.46 -1.66 -9.01
C LYS A 73 -14.06 -2.20 -9.27
N SER A 74 -13.03 -1.62 -8.67
CA SER A 74 -11.65 -1.97 -9.03
C SER A 74 -10.76 -2.11 -7.81
N TYR A 75 -10.15 -3.28 -7.67
CA TYR A 75 -9.14 -3.57 -6.66
C TYR A 75 -7.74 -3.33 -7.21
N LEU A 76 -6.87 -2.75 -6.40
CA LEU A 76 -5.43 -2.72 -6.62
C LEU A 76 -4.74 -3.64 -5.61
N VAL A 77 -3.92 -4.57 -6.08
CA VAL A 77 -3.13 -5.46 -5.20
C VAL A 77 -1.65 -5.21 -5.44
N MET A 78 -0.93 -4.86 -4.36
CA MET A 78 0.51 -4.56 -4.42
C MET A 78 1.27 -5.34 -3.35
N GLY A 79 2.22 -6.18 -3.78
CA GLY A 79 3.07 -6.97 -2.89
C GLY A 79 4.37 -6.30 -2.44
N GLY A 80 4.56 -5.00 -2.78
CA GLY A 80 5.85 -4.31 -2.62
C GLY A 80 6.87 -4.71 -3.69
N SER A 81 8.03 -4.03 -3.73
CA SER A 81 9.05 -4.20 -4.77
C SER A 81 9.57 -5.62 -4.97
N MET A 82 9.49 -6.46 -3.94
CA MET A 82 9.97 -7.85 -3.96
C MET A 82 8.85 -8.90 -3.98
N GLY A 83 7.57 -8.49 -3.93
CA GLY A 83 6.42 -9.42 -3.95
C GLY A 83 6.45 -10.43 -2.82
N PHE A 84 6.73 -9.99 -1.60
CA PHE A 84 6.89 -10.86 -0.44
C PHE A 84 5.55 -11.46 0.03
N GLY A 85 5.58 -12.71 0.46
CA GLY A 85 4.50 -13.38 1.17
C GLY A 85 3.56 -14.22 0.29
N LYS A 86 2.41 -14.59 0.85
CA LYS A 86 1.38 -15.43 0.21
C LYS A 86 0.49 -14.64 -0.78
N ILE A 87 1.05 -13.60 -1.44
CA ILE A 87 0.30 -12.74 -2.36
C ILE A 87 -0.30 -13.51 -3.53
N GLN A 88 0.37 -14.55 -4.00
CA GLN A 88 -0.17 -15.45 -5.03
C GLN A 88 -1.50 -16.06 -4.60
N ILE A 89 -1.53 -16.67 -3.42
CA ILE A 89 -2.76 -17.30 -2.87
C ILE A 89 -3.84 -16.24 -2.69
N PHE A 90 -3.45 -15.06 -2.20
CA PHE A 90 -4.36 -13.93 -2.03
C PHE A 90 -5.02 -13.52 -3.34
N VAL A 91 -4.22 -13.30 -4.39
CA VAL A 91 -4.71 -12.87 -5.70
C VAL A 91 -5.60 -13.91 -6.34
N LEU A 92 -5.21 -15.19 -6.30
CA LEU A 92 -6.00 -16.28 -6.88
C LEU A 92 -7.36 -16.46 -6.17
N GLU A 93 -7.37 -16.36 -4.84
CA GLU A 93 -8.59 -16.47 -4.06
C GLU A 93 -9.50 -15.24 -4.24
N LEU A 94 -8.93 -14.02 -4.28
CA LEU A 94 -9.71 -12.82 -4.59
C LEU A 94 -10.31 -12.93 -6.00
N ALA A 95 -9.52 -13.30 -7.01
CA ALA A 95 -9.98 -13.47 -8.38
C ALA A 95 -11.12 -14.47 -8.50
N ARG A 96 -11.12 -15.53 -7.66
CA ARG A 96 -12.19 -16.54 -7.64
C ARG A 96 -13.53 -16.00 -7.12
N ARG A 97 -13.48 -15.01 -6.21
CA ARG A 97 -14.65 -14.40 -5.55
C ARG A 97 -15.23 -13.22 -6.31
N MET A 98 -14.41 -12.60 -7.16
CA MET A 98 -14.82 -11.40 -7.91
C MET A 98 -16.03 -11.66 -8.81
N GLU A 99 -16.91 -10.67 -8.84
CA GLU A 99 -18.08 -10.60 -9.69
C GLU A 99 -17.74 -10.04 -11.08
N ALA A 100 -18.71 -10.09 -12.01
CA ALA A 100 -18.49 -9.68 -13.40
C ALA A 100 -18.29 -8.17 -13.56
N ASP A 101 -18.81 -7.36 -12.63
CA ASP A 101 -18.68 -5.89 -12.59
C ASP A 101 -17.46 -5.42 -11.78
N GLU A 102 -16.57 -6.33 -11.41
CA GLU A 102 -15.36 -6.05 -10.67
C GLU A 102 -14.11 -6.24 -11.54
N ASN A 103 -13.05 -5.47 -11.25
CA ASN A 103 -11.75 -5.61 -11.87
C ASN A 103 -10.65 -5.68 -10.80
N MET A 104 -9.55 -6.31 -11.15
CA MET A 104 -8.36 -6.33 -10.30
C MET A 104 -7.12 -5.99 -11.11
N VAL A 105 -6.33 -5.08 -10.57
CA VAL A 105 -4.97 -4.81 -11.04
C VAL A 105 -3.98 -5.36 -10.02
N VAL A 106 -3.05 -6.19 -10.46
CA VAL A 106 -1.99 -6.74 -9.61
C VAL A 106 -0.64 -6.20 -10.07
N ILE A 107 0.06 -5.46 -9.21
CA ILE A 107 1.41 -4.97 -9.48
C ILE A 107 2.42 -5.85 -8.74
N CYS A 108 3.15 -6.65 -9.50
CA CYS A 108 4.14 -7.61 -8.98
C CYS A 108 5.51 -6.97 -8.72
N GLY A 109 5.73 -5.72 -9.16
CA GLY A 109 7.02 -5.05 -9.07
C GLY A 109 8.12 -5.85 -9.80
N ASN A 110 9.26 -6.02 -9.15
CA ASN A 110 10.41 -6.74 -9.72
C ASN A 110 10.29 -8.27 -9.63
N ASN A 111 9.19 -8.80 -9.07
CA ASN A 111 8.99 -10.23 -8.94
C ASN A 111 8.47 -10.87 -10.24
N LYS A 112 9.37 -11.06 -11.21
CA LYS A 112 9.05 -11.67 -12.51
C LYS A 112 8.51 -13.11 -12.41
N LYS A 113 8.87 -13.86 -11.34
CA LYS A 113 8.34 -15.22 -11.14
C LYS A 113 6.86 -15.18 -10.80
N LEU A 114 6.47 -14.28 -9.87
CA LEU A 114 5.08 -14.06 -9.51
C LEU A 114 4.26 -13.55 -10.70
N GLU A 115 4.81 -12.59 -11.46
CA GLU A 115 4.16 -12.03 -12.64
C GLU A 115 3.84 -13.12 -13.68
N LYS A 116 4.84 -13.94 -14.05
CA LYS A 116 4.66 -15.04 -15.01
C LYS A 116 3.63 -16.06 -14.52
N LEU A 117 3.69 -16.42 -13.24
CA LEU A 117 2.77 -17.37 -12.64
C LEU A 117 1.32 -16.84 -12.67
N LEU A 118 1.09 -15.61 -12.19
CA LEU A 118 -0.25 -15.03 -12.16
C LEU A 118 -0.82 -14.81 -13.57
N LYS A 119 -0.01 -14.40 -14.53
CA LYS A 119 -0.44 -14.30 -15.94
C LYS A 119 -0.89 -15.63 -16.51
N ARG A 120 -0.21 -16.73 -16.16
CA ARG A 120 -0.58 -18.07 -16.57
C ARG A 120 -1.89 -18.55 -15.91
N GLU A 121 -1.97 -18.44 -14.59
CA GLU A 121 -3.11 -18.92 -13.80
C GLU A 121 -4.41 -18.13 -14.09
N LEU A 122 -4.28 -16.83 -14.43
CA LEU A 122 -5.39 -15.92 -14.62
C LEU A 122 -5.65 -15.56 -16.10
N VAL A 123 -5.04 -16.27 -17.05
CA VAL A 123 -5.18 -16.01 -18.49
C VAL A 123 -6.63 -15.92 -18.96
N HIS A 124 -7.54 -16.72 -18.38
CA HIS A 124 -8.95 -16.73 -18.72
C HIS A 124 -9.79 -15.70 -17.96
N ARG A 125 -9.20 -14.97 -17.01
CA ARG A 125 -9.85 -13.94 -16.19
C ARG A 125 -9.58 -12.56 -16.77
N LYS A 126 -10.33 -12.16 -17.82
CA LYS A 126 -10.15 -10.85 -18.52
C LYS A 126 -10.30 -9.64 -17.60
N ILE A 127 -10.97 -9.78 -16.45
CA ILE A 127 -11.15 -8.75 -15.42
C ILE A 127 -9.91 -8.57 -14.54
N VAL A 128 -8.85 -9.38 -14.70
CA VAL A 128 -7.63 -9.29 -13.92
C VAL A 128 -6.47 -8.86 -14.81
N LYS A 129 -5.85 -7.73 -14.47
CA LYS A 129 -4.66 -7.19 -15.12
C LYS A 129 -3.44 -7.44 -14.25
N VAL A 130 -2.47 -8.21 -14.73
CA VAL A 130 -1.21 -8.50 -14.03
C VAL A 130 -0.07 -7.73 -14.66
N LEU A 131 0.61 -6.92 -13.84
CA LEU A 131 1.73 -6.07 -14.23
C LEU A 131 2.99 -6.46 -13.47
N GLY A 132 4.14 -6.32 -14.11
CA GLY A 132 5.44 -6.31 -13.45
C GLY A 132 5.73 -4.97 -12.77
N TYR A 133 6.97 -4.48 -12.94
CA TYR A 133 7.33 -3.13 -12.52
C TYR A 133 6.61 -2.08 -13.38
N THR A 134 6.10 -1.03 -12.76
CA THR A 134 5.53 0.13 -13.43
C THR A 134 5.86 1.41 -12.66
N ASP A 135 6.05 2.50 -13.36
CA ASP A 135 6.19 3.85 -12.82
C ASP A 135 4.84 4.57 -12.65
N GLN A 136 3.75 3.98 -13.18
CA GLN A 136 2.40 4.53 -13.15
C GLN A 136 1.60 4.17 -11.89
N VAL A 137 2.26 3.82 -10.78
CA VAL A 137 1.59 3.40 -9.55
C VAL A 137 0.56 4.43 -9.06
N ALA A 138 0.88 5.73 -9.13
CA ALA A 138 -0.03 6.80 -8.74
C ALA A 138 -1.32 6.80 -9.59
N ALA A 139 -1.21 6.57 -10.90
CA ALA A 139 -2.37 6.48 -11.79
C ALA A 139 -3.24 5.26 -11.44
N TYR A 140 -2.64 4.11 -11.15
CA TYR A 140 -3.38 2.93 -10.72
C TYR A 140 -4.06 3.13 -9.36
N MET A 141 -3.41 3.80 -8.39
CA MET A 141 -4.04 4.16 -7.12
C MET A 141 -5.23 5.10 -7.32
N ALA A 142 -5.12 6.08 -8.23
CA ALA A 142 -6.21 6.99 -8.56
C ALA A 142 -7.37 6.30 -9.31
N ALA A 143 -7.08 5.25 -10.08
CA ALA A 143 -8.06 4.53 -10.90
C ALA A 143 -8.86 3.49 -10.12
N CYS A 144 -8.28 2.91 -9.06
CA CYS A 144 -8.89 1.85 -8.27
C CYS A 144 -9.65 2.40 -7.05
N ASP A 145 -10.53 1.58 -6.49
CA ASP A 145 -11.40 1.95 -5.38
C ASP A 145 -10.85 1.49 -4.02
N VAL A 146 -10.15 0.37 -3.99
CA VAL A 146 -9.54 -0.21 -2.79
C VAL A 146 -8.16 -0.74 -3.11
N ILE A 147 -7.20 -0.53 -2.21
CA ILE A 147 -5.88 -1.13 -2.31
C ILE A 147 -5.65 -2.18 -1.23
N PHE A 148 -5.15 -3.34 -1.66
CA PHE A 148 -4.55 -4.34 -0.80
C PHE A 148 -3.03 -4.25 -0.92
N THR A 149 -2.36 -3.90 0.16
CA THR A 149 -0.91 -3.77 0.16
C THR A 149 -0.31 -4.30 1.46
N LYS A 150 0.94 -4.76 1.39
CA LYS A 150 1.67 -4.98 2.63
C LYS A 150 1.95 -3.61 3.30
N PRO A 151 2.05 -3.56 4.63
CA PRO A 151 2.17 -2.31 5.36
C PRO A 151 3.61 -1.75 5.35
N GLY A 152 4.20 -1.59 4.18
CA GLY A 152 5.47 -0.87 4.01
C GLY A 152 5.23 0.63 4.16
N GLY A 153 6.12 1.33 4.88
CA GLY A 153 5.93 2.75 5.19
C GLY A 153 5.72 3.61 3.94
N LEU A 154 6.55 3.45 2.90
CA LEU A 154 6.42 4.25 1.67
C LEU A 154 5.12 3.98 0.93
N SER A 155 4.80 2.72 0.63
CA SER A 155 3.58 2.39 -0.14
C SER A 155 2.30 2.78 0.60
N SER A 156 2.29 2.66 1.94
CA SER A 156 1.17 3.09 2.77
C SER A 156 1.03 4.60 2.80
N THR A 157 2.14 5.35 2.84
CA THR A 157 2.14 6.81 2.73
C THR A 157 1.63 7.27 1.35
N GLU A 158 2.10 6.62 0.28
CA GLU A 158 1.63 6.88 -1.08
C GLU A 158 0.11 6.65 -1.21
N ALA A 159 -0.39 5.54 -0.67
CA ALA A 159 -1.83 5.22 -0.68
C ALA A 159 -2.65 6.23 0.15
N ALA A 160 -2.16 6.65 1.32
CA ALA A 160 -2.80 7.66 2.15
C ALA A 160 -2.85 9.03 1.45
N MET A 161 -1.75 9.45 0.80
CA MET A 161 -1.71 10.67 0.00
C MET A 161 -2.74 10.65 -1.14
N MET A 162 -2.93 9.50 -1.75
CA MET A 162 -3.93 9.29 -2.81
C MET A 162 -5.36 9.12 -2.28
N ARG A 163 -5.54 9.07 -0.94
CA ARG A 163 -6.83 8.87 -0.27
C ARG A 163 -7.57 7.61 -0.72
N ILE A 164 -6.84 6.59 -1.18
CA ILE A 164 -7.45 5.32 -1.55
C ILE A 164 -7.69 4.47 -0.29
N PRO A 165 -8.90 3.92 -0.08
CA PRO A 165 -9.19 2.99 1.00
C PRO A 165 -8.20 1.84 1.02
N MET A 166 -7.54 1.61 2.16
CA MET A 166 -6.39 0.71 2.25
C MET A 166 -6.66 -0.46 3.20
N VAL A 167 -6.44 -1.67 2.69
CA VAL A 167 -6.42 -2.90 3.49
C VAL A 167 -4.98 -3.42 3.57
N HIS A 168 -4.41 -3.42 4.77
CA HIS A 168 -3.10 -3.99 4.99
C HIS A 168 -3.17 -5.52 5.01
N THR A 169 -2.35 -6.14 4.16
CA THR A 169 -2.12 -7.59 4.16
C THR A 169 -1.11 -7.96 5.24
N ASN A 170 -0.76 -9.26 5.35
CA ASN A 170 0.07 -9.77 6.43
C ASN A 170 1.39 -9.01 6.58
N PRO A 171 1.61 -8.33 7.72
CA PRO A 171 2.86 -7.64 8.01
C PRO A 171 4.01 -8.64 8.27
N ILE A 172 5.21 -8.22 7.93
CA ILE A 172 6.42 -8.84 8.47
C ILE A 172 6.55 -8.35 9.93
N PRO A 173 6.79 -9.25 10.89
CA PRO A 173 7.00 -8.86 12.29
C PRO A 173 8.08 -7.79 12.43
N GLY A 174 7.85 -6.82 13.31
CA GLY A 174 8.74 -5.66 13.51
C GLY A 174 8.14 -4.37 12.96
N CYS A 175 8.89 -3.66 12.11
CA CYS A 175 8.49 -2.33 11.61
C CYS A 175 7.16 -2.33 10.85
N GLU A 176 6.85 -3.38 10.08
CA GLU A 176 5.58 -3.42 9.36
C GLU A 176 4.37 -3.57 10.31
N THR A 177 4.54 -4.22 11.47
CA THR A 177 3.49 -4.26 12.52
C THR A 177 3.23 -2.85 13.06
N LYS A 178 4.28 -2.06 13.29
CA LYS A 178 4.18 -0.68 13.74
C LYS A 178 3.52 0.22 12.70
N ASN A 179 3.84 0.01 11.43
CA ASN A 179 3.16 0.71 10.34
C ASN A 179 1.65 0.43 10.34
N VAL A 180 1.23 -0.85 10.49
CA VAL A 180 -0.21 -1.19 10.62
C VAL A 180 -0.85 -0.44 11.78
N GLU A 181 -0.24 -0.48 12.97
CA GLU A 181 -0.74 0.19 14.18
C GLU A 181 -0.93 1.69 13.93
N PHE A 182 0.07 2.35 13.32
CA PHE A 182 0.02 3.77 13.00
C PHE A 182 -1.13 4.10 12.04
N PHE A 183 -1.19 3.45 10.88
CA PHE A 183 -2.21 3.75 9.87
C PHE A 183 -3.63 3.41 10.35
N GLN A 184 -3.80 2.37 11.19
CA GLN A 184 -5.09 2.05 11.81
C GLN A 184 -5.51 3.07 12.86
N LYS A 185 -4.58 3.52 13.72
CA LYS A 185 -4.82 4.58 14.72
C LYS A 185 -5.36 5.84 14.07
N HIS A 186 -4.82 6.19 12.91
CA HIS A 186 -5.22 7.38 12.15
C HIS A 186 -6.40 7.16 11.17
N GLY A 187 -7.05 5.98 11.22
CA GLY A 187 -8.20 5.69 10.36
C GLY A 187 -7.90 5.55 8.86
N MET A 188 -6.61 5.46 8.50
CA MET A 188 -6.17 5.42 7.10
C MET A 188 -6.14 4.01 6.52
N SER A 189 -6.17 2.98 7.35
CA SER A 189 -6.16 1.58 6.89
C SER A 189 -6.95 0.67 7.80
N ILE A 190 -7.27 -0.52 7.27
CA ILE A 190 -7.81 -1.63 8.04
C ILE A 190 -6.85 -2.80 7.90
N GLY A 191 -6.29 -3.26 9.02
CA GLY A 191 -5.50 -4.47 9.09
C GLY A 191 -6.33 -5.64 9.60
N LYS A 192 -6.26 -6.79 8.95
CA LYS A 192 -6.88 -8.05 9.40
C LYS A 192 -5.85 -9.17 9.33
N ARG A 193 -5.81 -10.01 10.37
CA ARG A 193 -4.86 -11.14 10.42
C ARG A 193 -5.22 -12.25 9.45
N SER A 194 -6.52 -12.51 9.26
CA SER A 194 -6.97 -13.58 8.39
C SER A 194 -7.19 -13.08 6.96
N PHE A 195 -6.81 -13.91 6.02
CA PHE A 195 -7.04 -13.69 4.59
C PHE A 195 -8.51 -13.38 4.26
N VAL A 196 -9.43 -14.21 4.77
CA VAL A 196 -10.89 -14.01 4.57
C VAL A 196 -11.35 -12.67 5.14
N GLY A 197 -10.81 -12.26 6.28
CA GLY A 197 -11.10 -10.96 6.88
C GLY A 197 -10.60 -9.80 6.02
N GLN A 198 -9.43 -9.93 5.38
CA GLN A 198 -8.89 -8.90 4.47
C GLN A 198 -9.78 -8.74 3.23
N VAL A 199 -10.15 -9.84 2.58
CA VAL A 199 -11.03 -9.82 1.39
C VAL A 199 -12.39 -9.20 1.73
N ARG A 200 -13.08 -9.72 2.77
CA ARG A 200 -14.38 -9.18 3.21
C ARG A 200 -14.33 -7.69 3.58
N THR A 201 -13.19 -7.23 4.08
CA THR A 201 -13.01 -5.81 4.38
C THR A 201 -12.94 -4.98 3.11
N GLY A 202 -12.19 -5.45 2.10
CA GLY A 202 -12.13 -4.79 0.81
C GLY A 202 -13.50 -4.73 0.11
N GLU A 203 -14.25 -5.84 0.11
CA GLU A 203 -15.62 -5.89 -0.40
C GLU A 203 -16.53 -4.85 0.26
N LYS A 204 -16.51 -4.77 1.60
CA LYS A 204 -17.27 -3.77 2.36
C LYS A 204 -16.86 -2.31 2.07
N LEU A 205 -15.59 -2.07 1.81
CA LEU A 205 -15.11 -0.73 1.44
C LEU A 205 -15.63 -0.30 0.08
N LEU A 206 -15.75 -1.23 -0.88
CA LEU A 206 -16.37 -0.96 -2.19
C LEU A 206 -17.86 -0.63 -2.11
N GLU A 207 -18.57 -1.17 -1.11
CA GLU A 207 -20.00 -0.90 -0.92
C GLU A 207 -20.25 0.48 -0.32
N ARG A 208 -19.33 1.00 0.51
CA ARG A 208 -19.46 2.29 1.20
C ARG A 208 -19.32 3.52 0.29
N GLU A 209 -18.72 3.39 -0.87
CA GLU A 209 -18.66 4.49 -1.86
C GLU A 209 -20.01 4.75 -2.56
N LYS A 210 -21.06 4.00 -2.22
CA LYS A 210 -22.43 4.20 -2.74
C LYS A 210 -23.32 5.08 -1.85
N LEU A 211 -22.82 5.56 -0.70
CA LEU A 211 -23.47 6.49 0.20
C LEU A 211 -22.82 7.90 0.14
#